data_6a13222f05b7724c0c6c34723fe93d25
#
_entry.id   6a13222f05b7724c0c6c34723fe93d25
#
_cell.length_a   1.000
_cell.length_b   1.000
_cell.length_c   1.000
_cell.angle_alpha   90.00
_cell.angle_beta   90.00
_cell.angle_gamma   90.00
#
_symmetry.space_group_name_H-M   'P 1'
#
loop_
_entity.id
_entity.type
_entity.pdbx_description
1 polymer ?
#
loop_
_entity_poly.entity_id
_entity_poly.type
_entity_poly.pdbx_seq_one_letter_code
_entity_poly.pdbx_strand_id
1 'polypeptide(L)'
;TWLWWIILYAAFVGLNTAGAAISLKFAVVVSFISIGVLVLFGIMALASGSADWGSLWEIEPDPGQSVFLPHGVLPILFAMPFAMWLFLGIEELPLAAEESHNPVRDIPRAGLWARGTLIVTGLLVLILNTAVLGASATGVAGEPLLDGFRAILGDGLAWVAGLLALFALFGLLASLQGIMFAYGRNMYSLSRAGYYPKWLSLTGKRQTPWVALIAGALIGLVSLIVVELTGGGAGVGGAIVLNIAVWGAVLAYFMQMLSFVILRRKFPNAR
;
A
#
# COMPACT_ATOMS: atom_id res chain seq x y z
N THR A 1 19.03 -8.52 7.96
CA THR A 1 17.84 -8.20 7.14
C THR A 1 16.83 -9.35 7.20
N TRP A 2 17.20 -10.59 6.87
CA TRP A 2 16.31 -11.76 6.79
C TRP A 2 15.58 -12.10 8.10
N LEU A 3 16.23 -11.88 9.23
CA LEU A 3 15.61 -12.10 10.55
C LEU A 3 14.37 -11.22 10.74
N TRP A 4 14.42 -9.95 10.32
CA TRP A 4 13.26 -9.05 10.41
C TRP A 4 12.10 -9.48 9.53
N TRP A 5 12.37 -10.01 8.34
CA TRP A 5 11.33 -10.55 7.48
C TRP A 5 10.60 -11.72 8.15
N ILE A 6 11.36 -12.67 8.70
CA ILE A 6 10.79 -13.82 9.40
C ILE A 6 9.96 -13.37 10.61
N ILE A 7 10.50 -12.44 11.42
CA ILE A 7 9.80 -11.90 12.60
C ILE A 7 8.48 -11.25 12.19
N LEU A 8 8.49 -10.37 11.17
CA LEU A 8 7.30 -9.67 10.72
C LEU A 8 6.27 -10.64 10.14
N TYR A 9 6.68 -11.56 9.26
CA TYR A 9 5.75 -12.55 8.72
C TYR A 9 5.14 -13.42 9.82
N ALA A 10 5.95 -13.90 10.77
CA ALA A 10 5.45 -14.70 11.90
C ALA A 10 4.50 -13.90 12.79
N ALA A 11 4.84 -12.65 13.10
CA ALA A 11 3.99 -11.78 13.91
C ALA A 11 2.62 -11.52 13.26
N PHE A 12 2.61 -11.20 11.96
CA PHE A 12 1.36 -10.88 11.25
C PHE A 12 0.54 -12.13 10.91
N VAL A 13 1.16 -13.27 10.64
CA VAL A 13 0.45 -14.57 10.58
C VAL A 13 -0.19 -14.85 11.94
N GLY A 14 0.56 -14.68 13.03
CA GLY A 14 0.05 -14.83 14.39
C GLY A 14 -1.14 -13.90 14.69
N LEU A 15 -1.03 -12.63 14.32
CA LEU A 15 -2.08 -11.63 14.50
C LEU A 15 -3.35 -11.99 13.72
N ASN A 16 -3.24 -12.42 12.46
CA ASN A 16 -4.37 -12.83 11.64
C ASN A 16 -5.00 -14.14 12.13
N THR A 17 -4.21 -15.08 12.64
CA THR A 17 -4.72 -16.32 13.24
C THR A 17 -5.35 -16.09 14.61
N ALA A 18 -4.99 -15.02 15.30
CA ALA A 18 -5.59 -14.64 16.58
C ALA A 18 -7.07 -14.22 16.47
N GLY A 19 -7.55 -13.92 15.26
CA GLY A 19 -8.95 -13.61 14.97
C GLY A 19 -9.12 -12.30 14.21
N ALA A 20 -10.13 -12.26 13.34
CA ALA A 20 -10.40 -11.10 12.48
C ALA A 20 -10.62 -9.80 13.28
N ALA A 21 -11.36 -9.86 14.39
CA ALA A 21 -11.63 -8.68 15.20
C ALA A 21 -10.35 -8.05 15.81
N ILE A 22 -9.40 -8.87 16.25
CA ILE A 22 -8.11 -8.39 16.80
C ILE A 22 -7.27 -7.78 15.67
N SER A 23 -7.19 -8.48 14.56
CA SER A 23 -6.46 -8.09 13.36
C SER A 23 -6.95 -6.74 12.82
N LEU A 24 -8.27 -6.57 12.67
CA LEU A 24 -8.87 -5.32 12.18
C LEU A 24 -8.71 -4.16 13.18
N LYS A 25 -8.83 -4.40 14.49
CA LYS A 25 -8.56 -3.36 15.50
C LYS A 25 -7.12 -2.87 15.45
N PHE A 26 -6.16 -3.78 15.32
CA PHE A 26 -4.76 -3.40 15.13
C PHE A 26 -4.60 -2.54 13.87
N ALA A 27 -5.15 -2.97 12.72
CA ALA A 27 -5.08 -2.21 11.48
C ALA A 27 -5.63 -0.79 11.62
N VAL A 28 -6.77 -0.63 12.30
CA VAL A 28 -7.39 0.69 12.57
C VAL A 28 -6.44 1.59 13.37
N VAL A 29 -5.90 1.09 14.49
CA VAL A 29 -5.02 1.89 15.36
C VAL A 29 -3.77 2.35 14.61
N VAL A 30 -3.08 1.44 13.93
CA VAL A 30 -1.84 1.79 13.22
C VAL A 30 -2.10 2.69 12.02
N SER A 31 -3.26 2.57 11.35
CA SER A 31 -3.66 3.46 10.26
C SER A 31 -3.89 4.89 10.76
N PHE A 32 -4.57 5.08 11.89
CA PHE A 32 -4.76 6.42 12.46
C PHE A 32 -3.44 7.06 12.88
N ILE A 33 -2.52 6.29 13.48
CA ILE A 33 -1.17 6.78 13.81
C ILE A 33 -0.45 7.24 12.54
N SER A 34 -0.46 6.42 11.49
CA SER A 34 0.20 6.74 10.23
C SER A 34 -0.39 8.00 9.57
N ILE A 35 -1.72 8.09 9.46
CA ILE A 35 -2.39 9.28 8.93
C ILE A 35 -2.03 10.52 9.76
N GLY A 36 -2.00 10.38 11.08
CA GLY A 36 -1.59 11.46 12.00
C GLY A 36 -0.19 11.98 11.70
N VAL A 37 0.76 11.08 11.41
CA VAL A 37 2.13 11.46 11.02
C VAL A 37 2.16 12.18 9.67
N LEU A 38 1.39 11.74 8.69
CA LEU A 38 1.31 12.40 7.39
C LEU A 38 0.71 13.81 7.50
N VAL A 39 -0.33 13.97 8.30
CA VAL A 39 -0.94 15.28 8.58
C VAL A 39 0.05 16.18 9.34
N LEU A 40 0.75 15.63 10.34
CA LEU A 40 1.79 16.36 11.06
C LEU A 40 2.90 16.82 10.13
N PHE A 41 3.37 15.96 9.23
CA PHE A 41 4.34 16.34 8.19
C PHE A 41 3.83 17.54 7.38
N GLY A 42 2.58 17.48 6.90
CA GLY A 42 1.98 18.57 6.14
C GLY A 42 1.93 19.90 6.92
N ILE A 43 1.53 19.84 8.19
CA ILE A 43 1.51 21.02 9.07
C ILE A 43 2.92 21.58 9.27
N MET A 44 3.90 20.73 9.53
CA MET A 44 5.29 21.13 9.73
C MET A 44 5.89 21.75 8.46
N ALA A 45 5.67 21.13 7.30
CA ALA A 45 6.16 21.64 6.01
C ALA A 45 5.63 23.05 5.71
N LEU A 46 4.35 23.30 5.99
CA LEU A 46 3.74 24.62 5.77
C LEU A 46 4.13 25.64 6.84
N ALA A 47 4.20 25.23 8.13
CA ALA A 47 4.48 26.13 9.24
C ALA A 47 5.95 26.55 9.34
N SER A 48 6.88 25.68 8.92
CA SER A 48 8.32 25.96 8.95
C SER A 48 8.78 26.96 7.89
N GLY A 49 7.97 27.18 6.85
CA GLY A 49 8.37 27.93 5.66
C GLY A 49 9.41 27.21 4.78
N SER A 50 9.68 25.94 5.02
CA SER A 50 10.65 25.14 4.26
C SER A 50 10.11 24.73 2.88
N ALA A 51 8.82 24.90 2.61
CA ALA A 51 8.21 24.54 1.33
C ALA A 51 8.50 25.63 0.29
N ASP A 52 9.38 25.33 -0.64
CA ASP A 52 9.61 26.16 -1.82
C ASP A 52 8.80 25.62 -3.01
N TRP A 53 7.80 26.37 -3.42
CA TRP A 53 6.92 25.99 -4.53
C TRP A 53 7.63 26.00 -5.89
N GLY A 54 8.76 26.71 -6.01
CA GLY A 54 9.62 26.71 -7.20
C GLY A 54 10.25 25.34 -7.43
N SER A 55 10.59 24.64 -6.36
CA SER A 55 11.20 23.31 -6.38
C SER A 55 10.33 22.21 -7.01
N LEU A 56 9.02 22.45 -7.15
CA LEU A 56 8.13 21.55 -7.90
C LEU A 56 8.45 21.52 -9.40
N TRP A 57 9.10 22.55 -9.92
CA TRP A 57 9.34 22.78 -11.34
C TRP A 57 10.83 22.93 -11.67
N GLU A 58 11.71 22.48 -10.78
CA GLU A 58 13.16 22.67 -10.90
C GLU A 58 13.83 21.78 -11.96
N ILE A 59 13.10 20.76 -12.46
CA ILE A 59 13.64 19.84 -13.46
C ILE A 59 13.79 20.59 -14.78
N GLU A 60 15.02 20.66 -15.28
CA GLU A 60 15.34 21.32 -16.55
C GLU A 60 14.67 20.56 -17.71
N PRO A 61 13.88 21.25 -18.55
CA PRO A 61 13.21 20.59 -19.66
C PRO A 61 14.17 20.24 -20.80
N ASP A 62 13.96 19.11 -21.42
CA ASP A 62 14.65 18.72 -22.66
C ASP A 62 14.38 19.73 -23.80
N PRO A 63 15.26 19.82 -24.77
CA PRO A 63 15.08 20.75 -25.91
C PRO A 63 13.71 20.58 -26.59
N GLY A 64 12.91 21.64 -26.58
CA GLY A 64 11.57 21.66 -27.17
C GLY A 64 10.45 21.16 -26.25
N GLN A 65 10.75 20.84 -25.02
CA GLN A 65 9.75 20.44 -23.99
C GLN A 65 9.38 21.65 -23.11
N SER A 66 8.26 21.51 -22.40
CA SER A 66 7.79 22.54 -21.46
C SER A 66 8.25 22.24 -20.04
N VAL A 67 8.31 23.25 -19.18
CA VAL A 67 8.59 23.11 -17.74
C VAL A 67 7.59 22.17 -17.06
N PHE A 68 6.35 22.12 -17.54
CA PHE A 68 5.33 21.23 -17.01
C PHE A 68 5.53 19.75 -17.40
N LEU A 69 6.16 19.50 -18.55
CA LEU A 69 6.47 18.17 -19.08
C LEU A 69 7.93 18.13 -19.53
N PRO A 70 8.88 18.20 -18.60
CA PRO A 70 10.28 18.38 -18.91
C PRO A 70 10.88 17.29 -19.80
N HIS A 71 10.38 16.06 -19.69
CA HIS A 71 10.80 14.92 -20.51
C HIS A 71 9.66 14.38 -21.41
N GLY A 72 8.67 15.24 -21.73
CA GLY A 72 7.51 14.87 -22.54
C GLY A 72 6.52 13.95 -21.83
N VAL A 73 5.64 13.29 -22.62
CA VAL A 73 4.53 12.47 -22.09
C VAL A 73 4.96 11.05 -21.74
N LEU A 74 6.01 10.53 -22.35
CA LEU A 74 6.42 9.13 -22.21
C LEU A 74 6.75 8.71 -20.76
N PRO A 75 7.46 9.52 -19.94
CA PRO A 75 7.71 9.20 -18.54
C PRO A 75 6.45 9.04 -17.70
N ILE A 76 5.35 9.73 -18.05
CA ILE A 76 4.06 9.56 -17.35
C ILE A 76 3.57 8.13 -17.52
N LEU A 77 3.68 7.54 -18.71
CA LEU A 77 3.28 6.15 -18.93
C LEU A 77 4.14 5.16 -18.12
N PHE A 78 5.44 5.43 -18.01
CA PHE A 78 6.33 4.62 -17.19
C PHE A 78 6.09 4.79 -15.68
N ALA A 79 5.58 5.95 -15.25
CA ALA A 79 5.22 6.20 -13.86
C ALA A 79 3.84 5.62 -13.48
N MET A 80 2.98 5.28 -14.45
CA MET A 80 1.63 4.75 -14.17
C MET A 80 1.60 3.55 -13.22
N PRO A 81 2.48 2.53 -13.31
CA PRO A 81 2.48 1.43 -12.36
C PRO A 81 2.68 1.90 -10.92
N PHE A 82 3.55 2.88 -10.67
CA PHE A 82 3.78 3.44 -9.34
C PHE A 82 2.57 4.25 -8.85
N ALA A 83 1.92 4.99 -9.73
CA ALA A 83 0.67 5.68 -9.40
C ALA A 83 -0.47 4.70 -9.10
N MET A 84 -0.58 3.61 -9.86
CA MET A 84 -1.55 2.54 -9.59
C MET A 84 -1.30 1.84 -8.26
N TRP A 85 -0.03 1.64 -7.88
CA TRP A 85 0.34 1.06 -6.60
C TRP A 85 -0.29 1.81 -5.43
N LEU A 86 -0.38 3.13 -5.49
CA LEU A 86 -0.98 3.96 -4.45
C LEU A 86 -2.45 3.59 -4.18
N PHE A 87 -3.16 3.05 -5.19
CA PHE A 87 -4.59 2.72 -5.11
C PHE A 87 -4.86 1.21 -4.97
N LEU A 88 -3.83 0.37 -4.88
CA LEU A 88 -4.00 -1.06 -4.65
C LEU A 88 -4.54 -1.35 -3.24
N GLY A 89 -5.33 -2.41 -3.14
CA GLY A 89 -5.92 -2.87 -1.88
C GLY A 89 -7.37 -2.40 -1.65
N ILE A 90 -7.91 -1.53 -2.49
CA ILE A 90 -9.31 -1.09 -2.39
C ILE A 90 -10.27 -2.26 -2.63
N GLU A 91 -9.90 -3.20 -3.47
CA GLU A 91 -10.62 -4.44 -3.75
C GLU A 91 -10.66 -5.42 -2.57
N GLU A 92 -9.83 -5.21 -1.57
CA GLU A 92 -9.79 -6.06 -0.37
C GLU A 92 -10.96 -5.79 0.58
N LEU A 93 -11.57 -4.60 0.46
CA LEU A 93 -12.66 -4.18 1.33
C LEU A 93 -13.85 -5.16 1.36
N PRO A 94 -14.33 -5.70 0.21
CA PRO A 94 -15.38 -6.71 0.20
C PRO A 94 -15.05 -8.00 0.94
N LEU A 95 -13.76 -8.34 1.10
CA LEU A 95 -13.32 -9.51 1.87
C LEU A 95 -13.59 -9.38 3.37
N ALA A 96 -13.81 -8.16 3.85
CA ALA A 96 -14.23 -7.85 5.21
C ALA A 96 -15.77 -7.78 5.38
N ALA A 97 -16.54 -8.09 4.34
CA ALA A 97 -18.00 -7.97 4.38
C ALA A 97 -18.65 -8.84 5.45
N GLU A 98 -18.07 -10.01 5.74
CA GLU A 98 -18.55 -10.94 6.80
C GLU A 98 -18.42 -10.34 8.22
N GLU A 99 -17.54 -9.36 8.40
CA GLU A 99 -17.31 -8.66 9.67
C GLU A 99 -18.18 -7.39 9.81
N SER A 100 -18.92 -7.01 8.76
CA SER A 100 -19.76 -5.82 8.73
C SER A 100 -21.19 -6.12 9.14
N HIS A 101 -21.81 -5.23 9.94
CA HIS A 101 -23.22 -5.35 10.32
C HIS A 101 -24.17 -5.12 9.13
N ASN A 102 -23.82 -4.23 8.22
CA ASN A 102 -24.60 -3.93 7.03
C ASN A 102 -23.68 -3.74 5.81
N PRO A 103 -23.17 -4.85 5.23
CA PRO A 103 -22.18 -4.80 4.17
C PRO A 103 -22.66 -4.05 2.92
N VAL A 104 -23.95 -4.10 2.61
CA VAL A 104 -24.53 -3.42 1.44
C VAL A 104 -24.37 -1.89 1.52
N ARG A 105 -24.42 -1.33 2.73
CA ARG A 105 -24.27 0.10 2.98
C ARG A 105 -22.83 0.48 3.37
N ASP A 106 -22.22 -0.32 4.25
CA ASP A 106 -20.97 0.04 4.90
C ASP A 106 -19.79 -0.10 3.95
N ILE A 107 -19.73 -1.18 3.16
CA ILE A 107 -18.63 -1.42 2.23
C ILE A 107 -18.49 -0.32 1.16
N PRO A 108 -19.54 0.09 0.44
CA PRO A 108 -19.43 1.19 -0.53
C PRO A 108 -19.04 2.52 0.12
N ARG A 109 -19.58 2.83 1.30
CA ARG A 109 -19.24 4.05 2.04
C ARG A 109 -17.77 4.04 2.49
N ALA A 110 -17.32 2.95 3.10
CA ALA A 110 -15.94 2.79 3.50
C ALA A 110 -14.98 2.94 2.31
N GLY A 111 -15.32 2.36 1.16
CA GLY A 111 -14.55 2.49 -0.08
C GLY A 111 -14.44 3.92 -0.59
N LEU A 112 -15.51 4.72 -0.51
CA LEU A 112 -15.47 6.13 -0.90
C LEU A 112 -14.61 6.95 0.06
N TRP A 113 -14.78 6.77 1.38
CA TRP A 113 -13.97 7.48 2.38
C TRP A 113 -12.50 7.09 2.30
N ALA A 114 -12.19 5.80 2.12
CA ALA A 114 -10.82 5.34 1.96
C ALA A 114 -10.14 5.98 0.75
N ARG A 115 -10.81 6.03 -0.40
CA ARG A 115 -10.29 6.70 -1.61
C ARG A 115 -10.09 8.20 -1.39
N GLY A 116 -11.06 8.88 -0.78
CA GLY A 116 -10.95 10.31 -0.47
C GLY A 116 -9.76 10.59 0.45
N THR A 117 -9.62 9.83 1.53
CA THR A 117 -8.49 9.95 2.46
C THR A 117 -7.16 9.70 1.74
N LEU A 118 -7.09 8.65 0.92
CA LEU A 118 -5.87 8.29 0.17
C LEU A 118 -5.45 9.39 -0.81
N ILE A 119 -6.41 9.94 -1.57
CA ILE A 119 -6.12 11.04 -2.52
C ILE A 119 -5.61 12.27 -1.76
N VAL A 120 -6.28 12.65 -0.68
CA VAL A 120 -5.87 13.84 0.09
C VAL A 120 -4.50 13.64 0.72
N THR A 121 -4.27 12.54 1.42
CA THR A 121 -2.98 12.29 2.08
C THR A 121 -1.86 12.03 1.08
N GLY A 122 -2.13 11.32 0.00
CA GLY A 122 -1.16 11.06 -1.06
C GLY A 122 -0.72 12.34 -1.78
N LEU A 123 -1.66 13.21 -2.17
CA LEU A 123 -1.36 14.49 -2.77
C LEU A 123 -0.65 15.42 -1.79
N LEU A 124 -1.08 15.46 -0.52
CA LEU A 124 -0.44 16.25 0.51
C LEU A 124 1.04 15.88 0.63
N VAL A 125 1.35 14.60 0.78
CA VAL A 125 2.74 14.15 0.93
C VAL A 125 3.52 14.36 -0.36
N LEU A 126 2.96 14.01 -1.51
CA LEU A 126 3.64 14.16 -2.80
C LEU A 126 4.02 15.63 -3.06
N ILE A 127 3.07 16.54 -2.91
CA ILE A 127 3.29 17.96 -3.21
C ILE A 127 4.21 18.59 -2.16
N LEU A 128 3.93 18.42 -0.88
CA LEU A 128 4.69 19.10 0.17
C LEU A 128 6.09 18.51 0.34
N ASN A 129 6.26 17.20 0.19
CA ASN A 129 7.59 16.60 0.27
C ASN A 129 8.47 17.05 -0.89
N THR A 130 7.91 17.12 -2.10
CA THR A 130 8.62 17.65 -3.27
C THR A 130 8.91 19.15 -3.12
N ALA A 131 8.00 19.92 -2.53
CA ALA A 131 8.25 21.34 -2.26
C ALA A 131 9.35 21.56 -1.19
N VAL A 132 9.53 20.63 -0.26
CA VAL A 132 10.57 20.70 0.79
C VAL A 132 11.92 20.21 0.31
N LEU A 133 11.96 19.12 -0.44
CA LEU A 133 13.22 18.49 -0.89
C LEU A 133 13.67 18.91 -2.29
N GLY A 134 12.74 19.31 -3.13
CA GLY A 134 12.94 19.44 -4.57
C GLY A 134 12.53 18.19 -5.34
N ALA A 135 12.15 18.36 -6.59
CA ALA A 135 11.66 17.27 -7.44
C ALA A 135 12.77 16.25 -7.76
N SER A 136 13.98 16.73 -8.04
CA SER A 136 15.14 15.90 -8.34
C SER A 136 15.57 15.04 -7.14
N ALA A 137 15.66 15.63 -5.95
CA ALA A 137 16.03 14.94 -4.72
C ALA A 137 14.96 13.92 -4.30
N THR A 138 13.68 14.31 -4.39
CA THR A 138 12.55 13.39 -4.07
C THR A 138 12.53 12.19 -5.01
N GLY A 139 12.85 12.38 -6.30
CA GLY A 139 12.84 11.31 -7.30
C GLY A 139 13.88 10.21 -7.06
N VAL A 140 14.97 10.48 -6.34
CA VAL A 140 16.04 9.52 -6.03
C VAL A 140 16.09 9.14 -4.56
N ALA A 141 15.26 9.75 -3.71
CA ALA A 141 15.23 9.48 -2.28
C ALA A 141 14.79 8.04 -1.98
N GLY A 142 15.57 7.33 -1.18
CA GLY A 142 15.19 6.00 -0.69
C GLY A 142 14.09 6.04 0.37
N GLU A 143 14.08 7.09 1.18
CA GLU A 143 13.12 7.32 2.27
C GLU A 143 12.59 8.76 2.25
N PRO A 144 11.79 9.13 1.23
CA PRO A 144 11.40 10.53 0.99
C PRO A 144 10.80 11.24 2.20
N LEU A 145 9.95 10.55 2.96
CA LEU A 145 9.29 11.16 4.13
C LEU A 145 10.27 11.45 5.28
N LEU A 146 11.24 10.54 5.52
CA LEU A 146 12.29 10.76 6.52
C LEU A 146 13.18 11.94 6.12
N ASP A 147 13.57 11.99 4.84
CA ASP A 147 14.40 13.07 4.32
C ASP A 147 13.68 14.41 4.37
N GLY A 148 12.37 14.43 4.08
CA GLY A 148 11.53 15.60 4.28
C GLY A 148 11.47 16.07 5.73
N PHE A 149 11.30 15.18 6.68
CA PHE A 149 11.37 15.54 8.11
C PHE A 149 12.74 16.09 8.51
N ARG A 150 13.83 15.50 8.01
CA ARG A 150 15.18 16.00 8.27
C ARG A 150 15.40 17.39 7.69
N ALA A 151 14.92 17.64 6.50
CA ALA A 151 15.02 18.95 5.86
C ALA A 151 14.26 20.04 6.65
N ILE A 152 13.10 19.71 7.23
CA ILE A 152 12.32 20.64 8.04
C ILE A 152 12.95 20.87 9.42
N LEU A 153 13.41 19.80 10.09
CA LEU A 153 13.86 19.85 11.48
C LEU A 153 15.34 20.24 11.62
N GLY A 154 16.13 20.04 10.56
CA GLY A 154 17.57 20.23 10.58
C GLY A 154 18.33 19.16 11.38
N ASP A 155 19.66 19.24 11.35
CA ASP A 155 20.55 18.23 11.95
C ASP A 155 20.41 18.14 13.48
N GLY A 156 20.10 19.25 14.16
CA GLY A 156 19.95 19.29 15.61
C GLY A 156 18.79 18.43 16.14
N LEU A 157 17.78 18.16 15.30
CA LEU A 157 16.60 17.36 15.64
C LEU A 157 16.46 16.09 14.80
N ALA A 158 17.57 15.60 14.23
CA ALA A 158 17.57 14.40 13.39
C ALA A 158 16.99 13.17 14.11
N TRP A 159 17.15 13.05 15.42
CA TRP A 159 16.55 11.99 16.22
C TRP A 159 15.01 12.07 16.24
N VAL A 160 14.43 13.30 16.24
CA VAL A 160 12.97 13.50 16.15
C VAL A 160 12.47 13.07 14.77
N ALA A 161 13.19 13.42 13.70
CA ALA A 161 12.87 12.97 12.35
C ALA A 161 12.85 11.45 12.27
N GLY A 162 13.85 10.77 12.84
CA GLY A 162 13.90 9.31 12.93
C GLY A 162 12.73 8.71 13.73
N LEU A 163 12.33 9.35 14.82
CA LEU A 163 11.17 8.93 15.62
C LEU A 163 9.85 9.06 14.82
N LEU A 164 9.67 10.18 14.11
CA LEU A 164 8.48 10.39 13.26
C LEU A 164 8.45 9.39 12.10
N ALA A 165 9.59 9.09 11.48
CA ALA A 165 9.68 8.05 10.46
C ALA A 165 9.36 6.65 11.02
N LEU A 166 9.76 6.36 12.27
CA LEU A 166 9.37 5.12 12.94
C LEU A 166 7.84 5.01 13.11
N PHE A 167 7.16 6.10 13.44
CA PHE A 167 5.70 6.12 13.47
C PHE A 167 5.08 6.00 12.07
N ALA A 168 5.71 6.57 11.04
CA ALA A 168 5.28 6.38 9.66
C ALA A 168 5.39 4.91 9.20
N LEU A 169 6.36 4.15 9.74
CA LEU A 169 6.48 2.70 9.50
C LEU A 169 5.20 1.93 9.85
N PHE A 170 4.40 2.42 10.81
CA PHE A 170 3.11 1.80 11.11
C PHE A 170 2.17 1.76 9.91
N GLY A 171 2.29 2.67 8.96
CA GLY A 171 1.54 2.62 7.69
C GLY A 171 1.91 1.40 6.84
N LEU A 172 3.21 1.08 6.77
CA LEU A 172 3.67 -0.14 6.07
C LEU A 172 3.22 -1.41 6.79
N LEU A 173 3.22 -1.39 8.13
CA LEU A 173 2.73 -2.51 8.93
C LEU A 173 1.21 -2.70 8.75
N ALA A 174 0.44 -1.61 8.66
CA ALA A 174 -0.99 -1.67 8.35
C ALA A 174 -1.24 -2.25 6.94
N SER A 175 -0.42 -1.86 5.96
CA SER A 175 -0.50 -2.40 4.60
C SER A 175 -0.19 -3.90 4.56
N LEU A 176 0.91 -4.33 5.21
CA LEU A 176 1.24 -5.75 5.32
C LEU A 176 0.12 -6.54 5.99
N GLN A 177 -0.49 -5.98 7.05
CA GLN A 177 -1.63 -6.57 7.73
C GLN A 177 -2.83 -6.75 6.79
N GLY A 178 -3.20 -5.71 6.04
CA GLY A 178 -4.30 -5.74 5.08
C GLY A 178 -4.10 -6.82 4.01
N ILE A 179 -2.94 -6.82 3.38
CA ILE A 179 -2.59 -7.81 2.35
C ILE A 179 -2.66 -9.24 2.90
N MET A 180 -2.14 -9.49 4.11
CA MET A 180 -2.18 -10.81 4.72
C MET A 180 -3.61 -11.25 5.05
N PHE A 181 -4.43 -10.36 5.57
CA PHE A 181 -5.85 -10.60 5.80
C PHE A 181 -6.57 -10.98 4.49
N ALA A 182 -6.33 -10.21 3.43
CA ALA A 182 -6.99 -10.38 2.15
C ALA A 182 -6.58 -11.69 1.44
N TYR A 183 -5.29 -11.97 1.31
CA TYR A 183 -4.87 -13.19 0.61
C TYR A 183 -5.31 -14.45 1.36
N GLY A 184 -5.28 -14.43 2.69
CA GLY A 184 -5.72 -15.56 3.50
C GLY A 184 -7.19 -15.92 3.23
N ARG A 185 -8.06 -14.93 3.18
CA ARG A 185 -9.49 -15.10 2.86
C ARG A 185 -9.71 -15.47 1.40
N ASN A 186 -8.98 -14.87 0.49
CA ASN A 186 -9.09 -15.17 -0.94
C ASN A 186 -8.68 -16.62 -1.25
N MET A 187 -7.52 -17.06 -0.76
CA MET A 187 -7.07 -18.46 -0.91
C MET A 187 -8.04 -19.44 -0.28
N TYR A 188 -8.58 -19.12 0.90
CA TYR A 188 -9.60 -19.93 1.58
C TYR A 188 -10.86 -20.05 0.72
N SER A 189 -11.38 -18.96 0.22
CA SER A 189 -12.60 -18.92 -0.61
C SER A 189 -12.42 -19.72 -1.90
N LEU A 190 -11.31 -19.53 -2.60
CA LEU A 190 -10.99 -20.26 -3.83
C LEU A 190 -10.78 -21.76 -3.59
N SER A 191 -10.20 -22.14 -2.44
CA SER A 191 -10.07 -23.53 -2.05
C SER A 191 -11.45 -24.17 -1.80
N ARG A 192 -12.36 -23.47 -1.14
CA ARG A 192 -13.75 -23.95 -0.96
C ARG A 192 -14.51 -24.06 -2.25
N ALA A 193 -14.27 -23.17 -3.19
CA ALA A 193 -14.86 -23.21 -4.54
C ALA A 193 -14.27 -24.29 -5.44
N GLY A 194 -13.20 -24.99 -5.00
CA GLY A 194 -12.58 -26.08 -5.75
C GLY A 194 -11.50 -25.66 -6.74
N TYR A 195 -11.12 -24.37 -6.78
CA TYR A 195 -10.04 -23.86 -7.61
C TYR A 195 -8.64 -24.12 -7.04
N TYR A 196 -8.55 -24.24 -5.70
CA TYR A 196 -7.32 -24.55 -4.99
C TYR A 196 -7.44 -25.86 -4.20
N PRO A 197 -6.31 -26.45 -3.78
CA PRO A 197 -6.30 -27.66 -2.96
C PRO A 197 -7.13 -27.50 -1.67
N LYS A 198 -7.94 -28.51 -1.33
CA LYS A 198 -8.89 -28.46 -0.19
C LYS A 198 -8.22 -28.19 1.17
N TRP A 199 -6.96 -28.54 1.34
CA TRP A 199 -6.24 -28.29 2.60
C TRP A 199 -6.04 -26.80 2.91
N LEU A 200 -6.08 -25.91 1.91
CA LEU A 200 -6.03 -24.46 2.12
C LEU A 200 -7.30 -23.90 2.78
N SER A 201 -8.40 -24.65 2.75
CA SER A 201 -9.66 -24.24 3.41
C SER A 201 -9.79 -24.73 4.86
N LEU A 202 -8.71 -25.24 5.47
CA LEU A 202 -8.72 -25.60 6.88
C LEU A 202 -8.73 -24.37 7.76
N THR A 203 -9.68 -24.34 8.71
CA THR A 203 -9.81 -23.25 9.69
C THR A 203 -9.43 -23.75 11.09
N GLY A 204 -8.93 -22.80 11.90
CA GLY A 204 -8.62 -23.05 13.30
C GLY A 204 -9.84 -22.89 14.22
N LYS A 205 -9.62 -23.04 15.53
CA LYS A 205 -10.67 -22.85 16.57
C LYS A 205 -11.33 -21.46 16.53
N ARG A 206 -10.63 -20.46 16.00
CA ARG A 206 -11.09 -19.06 15.87
C ARG A 206 -11.70 -18.75 14.49
N GLN A 207 -12.04 -19.79 13.73
CA GLN A 207 -12.64 -19.65 12.38
C GLN A 207 -11.74 -18.90 11.37
N THR A 208 -10.43 -18.84 11.62
CA THR A 208 -9.46 -18.20 10.77
C THR A 208 -8.77 -19.21 9.85
N PRO A 209 -8.49 -18.87 8.57
CA PRO A 209 -7.87 -19.78 7.59
C PRO A 209 -6.35 -19.86 7.79
N TRP A 210 -5.89 -20.41 8.89
CA TRP A 210 -4.49 -20.43 9.30
C TRP A 210 -3.56 -21.10 8.28
N VAL A 211 -4.04 -22.13 7.58
CA VAL A 211 -3.24 -22.84 6.57
C VAL A 211 -3.01 -21.95 5.36
N ALA A 212 -4.05 -21.26 4.88
CA ALA A 212 -3.92 -20.30 3.79
C ALA A 212 -2.98 -19.13 4.15
N LEU A 213 -3.08 -18.62 5.39
CA LEU A 213 -2.20 -17.58 5.91
C LEU A 213 -0.73 -18.00 5.91
N ILE A 214 -0.42 -19.19 6.42
CA ILE A 214 0.95 -19.72 6.43
C ILE A 214 1.45 -19.97 5.00
N ALA A 215 0.62 -20.59 4.15
CA ALA A 215 1.01 -20.88 2.77
C ALA A 215 1.37 -19.60 1.98
N GLY A 216 0.53 -18.55 2.07
CA GLY A 216 0.80 -17.27 1.44
C GLY A 216 2.03 -16.57 2.04
N ALA A 217 2.21 -16.63 3.36
CA ALA A 217 3.40 -16.09 4.02
C ALA A 217 4.69 -16.78 3.56
N LEU A 218 4.68 -18.10 3.42
CA LEU A 218 5.83 -18.86 2.91
C LEU A 218 6.14 -18.50 1.46
N ILE A 219 5.13 -18.38 0.60
CA ILE A 219 5.32 -17.95 -0.80
C ILE A 219 5.94 -16.55 -0.84
N GLY A 220 5.42 -15.60 -0.05
CA GLY A 220 5.95 -14.24 0.03
C GLY A 220 7.40 -14.22 0.53
N LEU A 221 7.69 -14.94 1.60
CA LEU A 221 9.05 -15.01 2.17
C LEU A 221 10.05 -15.62 1.19
N VAL A 222 9.68 -16.72 0.53
CA VAL A 222 10.53 -17.35 -0.49
C VAL A 222 10.77 -16.39 -1.66
N SER A 223 9.73 -15.67 -2.10
CA SER A 223 9.86 -14.68 -3.17
C SER A 223 10.84 -13.56 -2.79
N LEU A 224 10.77 -13.04 -1.56
CA LEU A 224 11.72 -12.05 -1.05
C LEU A 224 13.17 -12.58 -1.02
N ILE A 225 13.35 -13.81 -0.55
CA ILE A 225 14.67 -14.44 -0.52
C ILE A 225 15.25 -14.61 -1.94
N VAL A 226 14.43 -15.07 -2.88
CA VAL A 226 14.83 -15.23 -4.28
C VAL A 226 15.25 -13.89 -4.89
N VAL A 227 14.48 -12.84 -4.69
CA VAL A 227 14.78 -11.48 -5.19
C VAL A 227 16.09 -10.98 -4.61
N GLU A 228 16.34 -11.17 -3.30
CA GLU A 228 17.58 -10.75 -2.64
C GLU A 228 18.79 -11.53 -3.17
N LEU A 229 18.67 -12.85 -3.34
CA LEU A 229 19.74 -13.71 -3.83
C LEU A 229 20.08 -13.48 -5.31
N THR A 230 19.13 -13.03 -6.10
CA THR A 230 19.36 -12.73 -7.54
C THR A 230 19.98 -11.36 -7.78
N GLY A 231 20.44 -10.69 -6.73
CA GLY A 231 21.12 -9.39 -6.82
C GLY A 231 20.16 -8.22 -7.07
N GLY A 232 18.85 -8.47 -6.94
CA GLY A 232 17.83 -7.45 -7.10
C GLY A 232 17.76 -6.44 -5.97
N GLY A 233 18.72 -6.29 -5.08
CA GLY A 233 18.77 -5.37 -3.93
C GLY A 233 17.52 -4.50 -3.67
N ALA A 234 17.43 -3.76 -2.61
CA ALA A 234 16.20 -3.03 -2.24
C ALA A 234 15.64 -2.09 -3.34
N GLY A 235 16.47 -1.66 -4.29
CA GLY A 235 16.06 -0.80 -5.40
C GLY A 235 15.41 -1.55 -6.57
N VAL A 236 16.19 -2.34 -7.28
CA VAL A 236 15.73 -2.98 -8.54
C VAL A 236 14.76 -4.12 -8.27
N GLY A 237 15.08 -4.98 -7.30
CA GLY A 237 14.22 -6.10 -6.94
C GLY A 237 12.87 -5.67 -6.39
N GLY A 238 12.86 -4.63 -5.56
CA GLY A 238 11.62 -4.02 -5.05
C GLY A 238 10.74 -3.50 -6.18
N ALA A 239 11.32 -2.80 -7.15
CA ALA A 239 10.59 -2.29 -8.32
C ALA A 239 10.01 -3.42 -9.19
N ILE A 240 10.77 -4.52 -9.39
CA ILE A 240 10.28 -5.69 -10.15
C ILE A 240 9.07 -6.31 -9.46
N VAL A 241 9.16 -6.59 -8.16
CA VAL A 241 8.06 -7.21 -7.39
C VAL A 241 6.84 -6.30 -7.36
N LEU A 242 7.04 -4.97 -7.19
CA LEU A 242 5.97 -3.98 -7.26
C LEU A 242 5.27 -4.01 -8.61
N ASN A 243 6.02 -4.01 -9.71
CA ASN A 243 5.43 -4.07 -11.05
C ASN A 243 4.64 -5.37 -11.28
N ILE A 244 5.15 -6.52 -10.82
CA ILE A 244 4.42 -7.79 -10.89
C ILE A 244 3.10 -7.71 -10.12
N ALA A 245 3.10 -7.14 -8.92
CA ALA A 245 1.90 -6.96 -8.11
C ALA A 245 0.89 -6.04 -8.79
N VAL A 246 1.34 -4.91 -9.34
CA VAL A 246 0.48 -3.96 -10.07
C VAL A 246 -0.15 -4.61 -11.31
N TRP A 247 0.63 -5.32 -12.12
CA TRP A 247 0.09 -6.04 -13.28
C TRP A 247 -0.94 -7.10 -12.90
N GLY A 248 -0.68 -7.85 -11.82
CA GLY A 248 -1.64 -8.82 -11.28
C GLY A 248 -2.95 -8.15 -10.87
N ALA A 249 -2.88 -7.01 -10.19
CA ALA A 249 -4.07 -6.25 -9.77
C ALA A 249 -4.83 -5.66 -10.96
N VAL A 250 -4.14 -5.10 -11.96
CA VAL A 250 -4.78 -4.56 -13.18
C VAL A 250 -5.55 -5.65 -13.92
N LEU A 251 -4.96 -6.83 -14.05
CA LEU A 251 -5.66 -7.97 -14.65
C LEU A 251 -6.87 -8.39 -13.82
N ALA A 252 -6.76 -8.42 -12.48
CA ALA A 252 -7.86 -8.73 -11.59
C ALA A 252 -8.98 -7.70 -11.73
N TYR A 253 -8.68 -6.40 -11.76
CA TYR A 253 -9.66 -5.32 -11.95
C TYR A 253 -10.36 -5.44 -13.30
N PHE A 254 -9.62 -5.70 -14.38
CA PHE A 254 -10.19 -5.94 -15.70
C PHE A 254 -11.19 -7.10 -15.68
N MET A 255 -10.80 -8.23 -15.08
CA MET A 255 -11.65 -9.41 -14.97
C MET A 255 -12.89 -9.16 -14.09
N GLN A 256 -12.74 -8.38 -13.01
CA GLN A 256 -13.87 -7.99 -12.16
C GLN A 256 -14.87 -7.11 -12.92
N MET A 257 -14.40 -6.12 -13.67
CA MET A 257 -15.26 -5.25 -14.48
C MET A 257 -15.97 -6.03 -15.58
N LEU A 258 -15.26 -6.94 -16.25
CA LEU A 258 -15.86 -7.83 -17.25
C LEU A 258 -16.93 -8.73 -16.63
N SER A 259 -16.62 -9.33 -15.49
CA SER A 259 -17.56 -10.17 -14.73
C SER A 259 -18.80 -9.38 -14.31
N PHE A 260 -18.63 -8.13 -13.87
CA PHE A 260 -19.75 -7.24 -13.52
C PHE A 260 -20.66 -6.98 -14.73
N VAL A 261 -20.11 -6.64 -15.88
CA VAL A 261 -20.88 -6.41 -17.10
C VAL A 261 -21.65 -7.67 -17.53
N ILE A 262 -20.99 -8.84 -17.48
CA ILE A 262 -21.64 -10.12 -17.83
C ILE A 262 -22.74 -10.44 -16.82
N LEU A 263 -22.48 -10.27 -15.52
CA LEU A 263 -23.47 -10.50 -14.46
C LEU A 263 -24.71 -9.64 -14.64
N ARG A 264 -24.54 -8.34 -14.91
CA ARG A 264 -25.64 -7.41 -15.16
C ARG A 264 -26.48 -7.75 -16.39
N ARG A 265 -25.84 -8.27 -17.43
CA ARG A 265 -26.56 -8.75 -18.63
C ARG A 265 -27.33 -10.03 -18.34
N LYS A 266 -26.76 -10.95 -17.56
CA LYS A 266 -27.35 -12.27 -17.28
C LYS A 266 -28.41 -12.22 -16.19
N PHE A 267 -28.27 -11.30 -15.23
CA PHE A 267 -29.15 -11.11 -14.08
C PHE A 267 -29.47 -9.62 -13.88
N PRO A 268 -30.33 -9.03 -14.75
CA PRO A 268 -30.59 -7.58 -14.72
C PRO A 268 -31.26 -7.10 -13.42
N ASN A 269 -31.95 -7.98 -12.72
CA ASN A 269 -32.64 -7.71 -11.46
C ASN A 269 -31.83 -8.06 -10.20
N ALA A 270 -30.61 -8.55 -10.33
CA ALA A 270 -29.74 -8.77 -9.18
C ALA A 270 -29.35 -7.44 -8.55
N ARG A 271 -29.67 -7.26 -7.28
CA ARG A 271 -29.31 -6.10 -6.45
C ARG A 271 -28.12 -6.41 -5.57
#